data_4f1f5ef7cc018bf0b84956791d465771
#
_entry.id   4f1f5ef7cc018bf0b84956791d465771
#
_cell.length_a   1.000
_cell.length_b   1.000
_cell.length_c   1.000
_cell.angle_alpha   90.00
_cell.angle_beta   90.00
_cell.angle_gamma   90.00
#
_symmetry.space_group_name_H-M   'P 1'
#
loop_
_entity.id
_entity.type
_entity.pdbx_description
1 polymer ?
#
loop_
_entity_poly.entity_id
_entity_poly.type
_entity_poly.pdbx_seq_one_letter_code
_entity_poly.pdbx_strand_id
1 'polypeptide(L)'
;MPRFNQWAVIAAMAALGATAQAAPRDNLDVRVSVPNPVLRGDVDVTVTVTVTNTARHPVNLLKWQLPTDELEGALFKITRDDKPVAYLGPLVKRTAPQATDKVKLEAGASLSYEVELTGAYDLSQSGRYAIEYVSRGKHDDAATLASAPVYVWLEGRSGTASKPAPPPSGGSSTISYTGNCSASQQGLLVQAVNAATNYATTANTYLSGKASATPRYTTWFGAFGTGAGWNTAKSHFAAEQSAFTTQALVLDCKCKKSNVYAYVYPTQPYKIYVCGAFWSAPMTGTDSKGGTLIHEMSHFNVVASTDDWAYGQSAAKALAISDPTKALDNADSHEYFAENTPAQQ
;
A
#
# COMPACT_ATOMS: atom_id res chain seq x y z
N MET A 1 39.81 73.73 -12.39
CA MET A 1 39.16 72.86 -11.38
C MET A 1 38.61 71.58 -12.09
N PRO A 2 39.24 70.45 -12.00
CA PRO A 2 38.76 69.23 -12.66
C PRO A 2 37.83 68.46 -11.75
N ARG A 3 36.74 67.99 -12.34
CA ARG A 3 35.74 67.09 -11.70
C ARG A 3 36.20 65.62 -11.77
N PHE A 4 36.34 64.99 -10.62
CA PHE A 4 36.56 63.53 -10.55
C PHE A 4 35.25 62.81 -10.72
N ASN A 5 35.17 61.93 -11.74
CA ASN A 5 34.10 60.95 -11.90
C ASN A 5 34.47 59.66 -11.10
N GLN A 6 33.66 59.29 -10.09
CA GLN A 6 33.79 58.00 -9.42
C GLN A 6 32.93 57.01 -10.17
N TRP A 7 33.54 55.98 -10.69
CA TRP A 7 32.86 54.80 -11.21
C TRP A 7 32.63 53.80 -10.05
N ALA A 8 31.37 53.55 -9.69
CA ALA A 8 31.02 52.50 -8.77
C ALA A 8 30.93 51.17 -9.53
N VAL A 9 31.82 50.25 -9.20
CA VAL A 9 31.76 48.86 -9.69
C VAL A 9 30.83 48.08 -8.77
N ILE A 10 29.66 47.68 -9.29
CA ILE A 10 28.74 46.78 -8.59
C ILE A 10 29.19 45.35 -8.90
N ALA A 11 29.81 44.69 -7.93
CA ALA A 11 30.09 43.28 -8.00
C ALA A 11 28.79 42.48 -7.65
N ALA A 12 28.18 41.86 -8.66
CA ALA A 12 27.09 40.93 -8.46
C ALA A 12 27.64 39.59 -7.93
N MET A 13 27.43 39.31 -6.65
CA MET A 13 27.65 37.99 -6.08
C MET A 13 26.51 37.08 -6.52
N ALA A 14 26.76 36.16 -7.43
CA ALA A 14 25.89 35.04 -7.71
C ALA A 14 25.97 34.05 -6.54
N ALA A 15 24.94 34.02 -5.70
CA ALA A 15 24.77 32.99 -4.70
C ALA A 15 24.40 31.67 -5.41
N LEU A 16 25.37 30.80 -5.57
CA LEU A 16 25.13 29.39 -5.91
C LEU A 16 24.42 28.74 -4.72
N GLY A 17 23.10 28.66 -4.80
CA GLY A 17 22.29 27.87 -3.89
C GLY A 17 22.63 26.38 -4.06
N ALA A 18 23.49 25.86 -3.21
CA ALA A 18 23.65 24.43 -3.04
C ALA A 18 22.35 23.89 -2.45
N THR A 19 21.56 23.20 -3.26
CA THR A 19 20.47 22.35 -2.75
C THR A 19 21.11 21.26 -1.92
N ALA A 20 21.04 21.40 -0.61
CA ALA A 20 21.39 20.32 0.30
C ALA A 20 20.42 19.16 0.05
N GLN A 21 20.84 18.19 -0.73
CA GLN A 21 20.21 16.88 -0.74
C GLN A 21 20.37 16.30 0.66
N ALA A 22 19.26 16.10 1.35
CA ALA A 22 19.29 15.39 2.61
C ALA A 22 19.91 14.02 2.35
N ALA A 23 21.04 13.74 3.00
CA ALA A 23 21.68 12.42 2.92
C ALA A 23 20.65 11.35 3.36
N PRO A 24 20.58 10.20 2.67
CA PRO A 24 19.71 9.11 3.09
C PRO A 24 20.05 8.73 4.54
N ARG A 25 19.04 8.71 5.40
CA ARG A 25 19.22 8.39 6.83
C ARG A 25 19.63 6.95 7.08
N ASP A 26 19.47 6.12 6.07
CA ASP A 26 19.76 4.70 6.14
C ASP A 26 20.88 4.42 5.15
N ASN A 27 22.06 4.22 5.52
CA ASN A 27 23.27 3.86 4.77
C ASN A 27 23.08 2.81 3.64
N LEU A 28 21.99 2.95 2.88
CA LEU A 28 21.58 2.10 1.77
C LEU A 28 21.50 2.95 0.50
N ASP A 29 22.23 2.55 -0.53
CA ASP A 29 22.12 3.13 -1.87
C ASP A 29 21.24 2.23 -2.72
N VAL A 30 20.16 2.81 -3.28
CA VAL A 30 19.22 2.07 -4.12
C VAL A 30 19.24 2.67 -5.52
N ARG A 31 19.47 1.83 -6.50
CA ARG A 31 19.51 2.23 -7.91
C ARG A 31 18.54 1.42 -8.72
N VAL A 32 17.84 2.12 -9.62
CA VAL A 32 17.05 1.48 -10.69
C VAL A 32 17.76 1.74 -12.00
N SER A 33 17.82 0.75 -12.86
CA SER A 33 18.31 0.89 -14.23
C SER A 33 17.38 0.19 -15.20
N VAL A 34 17.37 0.68 -16.43
CA VAL A 34 16.63 0.09 -17.54
C VAL A 34 17.59 -0.25 -18.67
N PRO A 35 17.52 -1.43 -19.25
CA PRO A 35 18.44 -1.82 -20.33
C PRO A 35 18.20 -1.00 -21.62
N ASN A 36 16.94 -0.59 -21.85
CA ASN A 36 16.57 0.20 -23.03
C ASN A 36 15.58 1.31 -22.62
N PRO A 37 15.94 2.59 -22.77
CA PRO A 37 15.08 3.71 -22.39
C PRO A 37 13.94 3.98 -23.39
N VAL A 38 13.88 3.29 -24.54
CA VAL A 38 12.80 3.39 -25.53
C VAL A 38 12.32 1.99 -25.88
N LEU A 39 11.06 1.71 -25.58
CA LEU A 39 10.40 0.44 -25.86
C LEU A 39 9.23 0.66 -26.81
N ARG A 40 9.09 -0.20 -27.81
CA ARG A 40 8.07 -0.10 -28.86
C ARG A 40 7.14 -1.30 -28.87
N GLY A 41 5.85 -1.02 -29.07
CA GLY A 41 4.79 -2.03 -29.02
C GLY A 41 4.49 -2.48 -27.58
N ASP A 42 3.78 -3.58 -27.44
CA ASP A 42 3.34 -4.15 -26.16
C ASP A 42 4.41 -5.09 -25.54
N VAL A 43 5.67 -4.64 -25.53
CA VAL A 43 6.76 -5.39 -24.91
C VAL A 43 6.78 -5.16 -23.39
N ASP A 44 7.33 -6.12 -22.64
CA ASP A 44 7.45 -6.04 -21.20
C ASP A 44 8.43 -4.93 -20.77
N VAL A 45 8.10 -4.26 -19.70
CA VAL A 45 8.95 -3.24 -19.07
C VAL A 45 9.67 -3.88 -17.90
N THR A 46 10.94 -4.20 -18.12
CA THR A 46 11.80 -4.80 -17.10
C THR A 46 12.81 -3.77 -16.60
N VAL A 47 12.99 -3.72 -15.29
CA VAL A 47 13.99 -2.87 -14.62
C VAL A 47 14.90 -3.71 -13.75
N THR A 48 16.13 -3.25 -13.55
CA THR A 48 17.03 -3.83 -12.53
C THR A 48 17.09 -2.92 -11.33
N VAL A 49 16.79 -3.46 -10.14
CA VAL A 49 16.90 -2.78 -8.85
C VAL A 49 18.14 -3.30 -8.14
N THR A 50 19.06 -2.42 -7.76
CA THR A 50 20.24 -2.77 -6.98
C THR A 50 20.19 -2.02 -5.64
N VAL A 51 20.29 -2.78 -4.54
CA VAL A 51 20.34 -2.26 -3.18
C VAL A 51 21.74 -2.54 -2.62
N THR A 52 22.46 -1.49 -2.25
CA THR A 52 23.84 -1.59 -1.72
C THR A 52 23.87 -1.09 -0.28
N ASN A 53 24.43 -1.88 0.62
CA ASN A 53 24.73 -1.43 1.97
C ASN A 53 26.03 -0.60 1.99
N THR A 54 25.91 0.71 2.15
CA THR A 54 27.04 1.63 2.25
C THR A 54 27.52 1.86 3.69
N ALA A 55 26.83 1.26 4.68
CA ALA A 55 27.26 1.28 6.08
C ALA A 55 28.51 0.43 6.32
N ARG A 56 29.14 0.64 7.46
CA ARG A 56 30.28 -0.17 7.94
C ARG A 56 29.85 -1.39 8.77
N HIS A 57 28.54 -1.65 8.85
CA HIS A 57 27.94 -2.76 9.60
C HIS A 57 26.82 -3.40 8.78
N PRO A 58 26.48 -4.67 9.05
CA PRO A 58 25.36 -5.32 8.37
C PRO A 58 24.04 -4.61 8.63
N VAL A 59 23.14 -4.64 7.64
CA VAL A 59 21.77 -4.13 7.72
C VAL A 59 20.78 -5.27 7.46
N ASN A 60 19.68 -5.31 8.18
CA ASN A 60 18.59 -6.25 7.96
C ASN A 60 17.48 -5.60 7.15
N LEU A 61 17.08 -6.19 6.04
CA LEU A 61 16.00 -5.75 5.17
C LEU A 61 14.85 -6.75 5.26
N LEU A 62 13.61 -6.27 5.21
CA LEU A 62 12.44 -7.16 5.10
C LEU A 62 12.35 -7.73 3.68
N LYS A 63 12.07 -9.02 3.56
CA LYS A 63 11.98 -9.71 2.27
C LYS A 63 10.99 -9.04 1.31
N TRP A 64 9.84 -8.59 1.81
CA TRP A 64 8.81 -7.92 1.01
C TRP A 64 9.09 -6.45 0.69
N GLN A 65 10.18 -5.88 1.24
CA GLN A 65 10.72 -4.61 0.77
C GLN A 65 11.63 -4.79 -0.45
N LEU A 66 11.99 -6.01 -0.80
CA LEU A 66 12.84 -6.34 -1.92
C LEU A 66 11.97 -6.87 -3.08
N PRO A 67 12.23 -6.47 -4.32
CA PRO A 67 11.45 -6.91 -5.48
C PRO A 67 11.92 -8.30 -5.93
N THR A 68 11.52 -9.31 -5.18
CA THR A 68 11.74 -10.72 -5.55
C THR A 68 10.77 -11.15 -6.65
N ASP A 69 10.68 -12.44 -6.96
CA ASP A 69 10.02 -13.01 -8.16
C ASP A 69 8.59 -12.49 -8.44
N GLU A 70 7.84 -12.12 -7.40
CA GLU A 70 6.52 -11.52 -7.52
C GLU A 70 6.44 -10.24 -6.66
N LEU A 71 5.92 -9.16 -7.21
CA LEU A 71 5.66 -7.95 -6.44
C LEU A 71 4.45 -8.16 -5.53
N GLU A 72 4.68 -8.19 -4.23
CA GLU A 72 3.64 -8.36 -3.20
C GLU A 72 3.21 -7.03 -2.57
N GLY A 73 3.34 -5.94 -3.32
CA GLY A 73 2.97 -4.58 -2.94
C GLY A 73 3.49 -3.55 -3.92
N ALA A 74 3.02 -2.32 -3.82
CA ALA A 74 3.45 -1.20 -4.64
C ALA A 74 4.87 -0.74 -4.24
N LEU A 75 5.90 -1.41 -4.78
CA LEU A 75 7.31 -1.09 -4.52
C LEU A 75 7.88 0.00 -5.45
N PHE A 76 7.10 0.45 -6.42
CA PHE A 76 7.52 1.49 -7.34
C PHE A 76 6.50 2.62 -7.36
N LYS A 77 7.00 3.83 -7.37
CA LYS A 77 6.24 5.02 -7.73
C LYS A 77 6.47 5.27 -9.21
N ILE A 78 5.44 5.08 -10.01
CA ILE A 78 5.49 5.28 -11.44
C ILE A 78 4.60 6.44 -11.83
N THR A 79 5.09 7.32 -12.69
CA THR A 79 4.27 8.36 -13.33
C THR A 79 4.41 8.28 -14.84
N ARG A 80 3.33 8.62 -15.56
CA ARG A 80 3.31 8.83 -17.00
C ARG A 80 2.95 10.27 -17.28
N ASP A 81 3.84 11.02 -17.94
CA ASP A 81 3.63 12.43 -18.22
C ASP A 81 3.19 13.21 -16.96
N ASP A 82 3.91 12.95 -15.85
CA ASP A 82 3.72 13.48 -14.49
C ASP A 82 2.39 13.07 -13.80
N LYS A 83 1.60 12.18 -14.39
CA LYS A 83 0.40 11.61 -13.75
C LYS A 83 0.71 10.24 -13.13
N PRO A 84 0.20 9.94 -11.93
CA PRO A 84 0.44 8.64 -11.30
C PRO A 84 -0.13 7.49 -12.13
N VAL A 85 0.61 6.38 -12.13
CA VAL A 85 0.24 5.11 -12.75
C VAL A 85 -0.24 4.15 -11.66
N ALA A 86 -1.39 3.52 -11.90
CA ALA A 86 -1.99 2.61 -10.93
C ALA A 86 -1.18 1.32 -10.78
N TYR A 87 -1.01 0.88 -9.52
CA TYR A 87 -0.58 -0.46 -9.18
C TYR A 87 -1.77 -1.43 -9.32
N LEU A 88 -1.54 -2.56 -9.98
CA LEU A 88 -2.58 -3.57 -10.29
C LEU A 88 -2.31 -4.91 -9.59
N GLY A 89 -1.16 -5.02 -8.93
CA GLY A 89 -0.74 -6.22 -8.21
C GLY A 89 -1.48 -6.41 -6.88
N PRO A 90 -1.11 -7.45 -6.12
CA PRO A 90 -1.75 -7.75 -4.84
C PRO A 90 -1.34 -6.76 -3.74
N LEU A 91 -2.29 -6.40 -2.88
CA LEU A 91 -2.06 -5.80 -1.57
C LEU A 91 -2.16 -6.90 -0.52
N VAL A 92 -1.20 -6.97 0.41
CA VAL A 92 -0.97 -8.17 1.23
C VAL A 92 -0.89 -7.80 2.71
N LYS A 93 -1.87 -8.26 3.50
CA LYS A 93 -1.83 -8.13 4.96
C LYS A 93 -0.91 -9.18 5.58
N ARG A 94 0.06 -8.73 6.35
CA ARG A 94 1.10 -9.57 6.96
C ARG A 94 1.04 -9.57 8.48
N THR A 95 1.58 -10.64 9.08
CA THR A 95 1.92 -10.64 10.51
C THR A 95 3.08 -9.70 10.80
N ALA A 96 3.28 -9.37 12.08
CA ALA A 96 4.49 -8.66 12.48
C ALA A 96 5.75 -9.41 12.03
N PRO A 97 6.79 -8.69 11.55
CA PRO A 97 7.99 -9.31 11.00
C PRO A 97 8.71 -10.21 12.00
N GLN A 98 9.09 -11.40 11.54
CA GLN A 98 9.91 -12.33 12.29
C GLN A 98 11.36 -12.28 11.80
N ALA A 99 12.29 -12.90 12.54
CA ALA A 99 13.70 -12.97 12.14
C ALA A 99 13.87 -13.66 10.76
N THR A 100 13.05 -14.66 10.47
CA THR A 100 13.00 -15.38 9.19
C THR A 100 12.54 -14.54 8.01
N ASP A 101 11.89 -13.42 8.26
CA ASP A 101 11.41 -12.50 7.22
C ASP A 101 12.47 -11.47 6.81
N LYS A 102 13.64 -11.51 7.44
CA LYS A 102 14.74 -10.57 7.21
C LYS A 102 15.82 -11.19 6.33
N VAL A 103 16.38 -10.36 5.48
CA VAL A 103 17.61 -10.63 4.70
C VAL A 103 18.71 -9.77 5.28
N LYS A 104 19.80 -10.40 5.71
CA LYS A 104 21.01 -9.72 6.18
C LYS A 104 21.83 -9.29 4.99
N LEU A 105 22.11 -8.00 4.85
CA LEU A 105 23.00 -7.43 3.85
C LEU A 105 24.29 -6.96 4.52
N GLU A 106 25.41 -7.63 4.25
CA GLU A 106 26.70 -7.31 4.85
C GLU A 106 27.21 -5.93 4.42
N ALA A 107 28.15 -5.37 5.18
CA ALA A 107 28.76 -4.08 4.86
C ALA A 107 29.42 -4.11 3.47
N GLY A 108 29.10 -3.14 2.61
CA GLY A 108 29.58 -3.04 1.24
C GLY A 108 28.97 -4.05 0.26
N ALA A 109 28.09 -4.95 0.69
CA ALA A 109 27.44 -5.92 -0.17
C ALA A 109 26.25 -5.28 -0.94
N SER A 110 25.90 -5.90 -2.08
CA SER A 110 24.76 -5.50 -2.91
C SER A 110 23.87 -6.70 -3.23
N LEU A 111 22.57 -6.44 -3.33
CA LEU A 111 21.57 -7.34 -3.91
C LEU A 111 21.04 -6.70 -5.19
N SER A 112 20.84 -7.52 -6.23
CA SER A 112 20.34 -7.05 -7.51
C SER A 112 19.19 -7.95 -7.97
N TYR A 113 18.11 -7.34 -8.44
CA TYR A 113 16.88 -8.00 -8.86
C TYR A 113 16.46 -7.47 -10.23
N GLU A 114 16.10 -8.37 -11.12
CA GLU A 114 15.42 -8.05 -12.37
C GLU A 114 13.92 -8.16 -12.15
N VAL A 115 13.16 -7.12 -12.50
CA VAL A 115 11.73 -6.97 -12.16
C VAL A 115 10.95 -6.60 -13.39
N GLU A 116 9.96 -7.41 -13.73
CA GLU A 116 8.98 -7.14 -14.77
C GLU A 116 7.83 -6.31 -14.15
N LEU A 117 7.51 -5.15 -14.76
CA LEU A 117 6.53 -4.19 -14.23
C LEU A 117 5.18 -4.22 -14.95
N THR A 118 5.10 -4.73 -16.18
CA THR A 118 3.90 -4.66 -17.04
C THR A 118 2.71 -5.41 -16.43
N GLY A 119 2.97 -6.52 -15.74
CA GLY A 119 1.94 -7.28 -15.03
C GLY A 119 1.46 -6.67 -13.72
N ALA A 120 2.24 -5.75 -13.15
CA ALA A 120 1.98 -5.17 -11.84
C ALA A 120 1.54 -3.70 -11.87
N TYR A 121 1.74 -3.00 -12.99
CA TYR A 121 1.38 -1.58 -13.15
C TYR A 121 0.66 -1.34 -14.48
N ASP A 122 -0.23 -0.34 -14.53
CA ASP A 122 -0.90 0.05 -15.77
C ASP A 122 0.04 0.77 -16.75
N LEU A 123 0.84 0.00 -17.45
CA LEU A 123 1.77 0.47 -18.49
C LEU A 123 1.19 0.35 -19.92
N SER A 124 -0.12 0.35 -20.04
CA SER A 124 -0.86 0.12 -21.30
C SER A 124 -0.83 1.30 -22.25
N GLN A 125 -0.48 2.48 -21.80
CA GLN A 125 -0.53 3.70 -22.61
C GLN A 125 0.87 4.13 -23.08
N SER A 126 0.97 4.70 -24.29
CA SER A 126 2.21 5.34 -24.75
C SER A 126 2.47 6.64 -23.97
N GLY A 127 3.76 6.99 -23.79
CA GLY A 127 4.16 8.20 -23.07
C GLY A 127 5.54 8.09 -22.43
N ARG A 128 5.93 9.16 -21.74
CA ARG A 128 7.16 9.20 -20.94
C ARG A 128 6.85 8.73 -19.52
N TYR A 129 7.50 7.66 -19.12
CA TYR A 129 7.38 7.12 -17.77
C TYR A 129 8.58 7.50 -16.93
N ALA A 130 8.33 7.93 -15.69
CA ALA A 130 9.34 8.01 -14.65
C ALA A 130 9.08 6.88 -13.66
N ILE A 131 10.10 6.06 -13.40
CA ILE A 131 10.05 4.87 -12.54
C ILE A 131 11.02 5.09 -11.38
N GLU A 132 10.51 5.14 -10.18
CA GLU A 132 11.25 5.32 -8.93
C GLU A 132 10.95 4.14 -8.01
N TYR A 133 11.98 3.47 -7.51
CA TYR A 133 11.79 2.46 -6.47
C TYR A 133 11.54 3.13 -5.14
N VAL A 134 10.42 2.81 -4.49
CA VAL A 134 10.05 3.37 -3.18
C VAL A 134 9.41 2.27 -2.35
N SER A 135 10.22 1.58 -1.56
CA SER A 135 9.72 0.62 -0.59
C SER A 135 9.85 1.20 0.82
N ARG A 136 8.71 1.54 1.41
CA ARG A 136 8.65 2.10 2.77
C ARG A 136 8.59 0.97 3.78
N GLY A 137 9.27 1.17 4.90
CA GLY A 137 9.01 0.35 6.07
C GLY A 137 7.60 0.63 6.59
N LYS A 138 6.73 -0.37 6.52
CA LYS A 138 5.35 -0.29 7.01
C LYS A 138 5.23 -0.67 8.48
N HIS A 139 6.35 -1.01 9.11
CA HIS A 139 6.52 -1.29 10.55
C HIS A 139 7.51 -0.29 11.15
N ASP A 140 7.42 -0.01 12.43
CA ASP A 140 8.13 1.07 13.13
C ASP A 140 9.66 1.06 12.97
N ASP A 141 10.28 -0.09 12.72
CA ASP A 141 11.75 -0.28 12.64
C ASP A 141 12.29 -0.59 11.23
N ALA A 142 11.43 -0.55 10.22
CA ALA A 142 11.83 -0.91 8.86
C ALA A 142 12.38 0.29 8.08
N ALA A 143 13.55 0.11 7.44
CA ALA A 143 14.21 1.11 6.60
C ALA A 143 13.33 1.50 5.40
N THR A 144 13.43 2.74 4.95
CA THR A 144 12.86 3.16 3.66
C THR A 144 13.91 3.02 2.58
N LEU A 145 13.60 2.27 1.52
CA LEU A 145 14.41 2.13 0.33
C LEU A 145 13.85 3.05 -0.76
N ALA A 146 14.67 3.96 -1.28
CA ALA A 146 14.25 4.87 -2.35
C ALA A 146 15.39 5.09 -3.35
N SER A 147 15.05 5.11 -4.64
CA SER A 147 15.99 5.43 -5.72
C SER A 147 15.70 6.82 -6.32
N ALA A 148 16.66 7.32 -7.09
CA ALA A 148 16.35 8.34 -8.08
C ALA A 148 15.46 7.74 -9.19
N PRO A 149 14.62 8.56 -9.86
CA PRO A 149 13.80 8.08 -10.97
C PRO A 149 14.66 7.77 -12.20
N VAL A 150 14.27 6.70 -12.93
CA VAL A 150 14.73 6.44 -14.29
C VAL A 150 13.59 6.74 -15.26
N TYR A 151 13.94 7.06 -16.51
CA TYR A 151 12.97 7.44 -17.52
C TYR A 151 12.93 6.43 -18.65
N VAL A 152 11.70 6.05 -19.04
CA VAL A 152 11.45 5.15 -20.16
C VAL A 152 10.38 5.78 -21.07
N TRP A 153 10.61 5.73 -22.36
CA TRP A 153 9.62 6.12 -23.36
C TRP A 153 8.94 4.87 -23.94
N LEU A 154 7.63 4.75 -23.75
CA LEU A 154 6.83 3.67 -24.32
C LEU A 154 6.09 4.19 -25.55
N GLU A 155 6.28 3.53 -26.70
CA GLU A 155 5.68 3.90 -27.98
C GLU A 155 4.80 2.78 -28.53
N GLY A 156 3.67 3.13 -29.17
CA GLY A 156 2.82 2.17 -29.88
C GLY A 156 2.14 1.15 -29.00
N ARG A 157 1.82 1.51 -27.74
CA ARG A 157 1.02 0.67 -26.83
C ARG A 157 -0.42 0.54 -27.35
N SER A 158 -1.01 -0.66 -27.25
CA SER A 158 -2.38 -0.94 -27.70
C SER A 158 -3.47 -0.27 -26.85
N GLY A 159 -3.14 0.23 -25.67
CA GLY A 159 -4.08 0.89 -24.76
C GLY A 159 -5.00 -0.08 -24.01
N THR A 160 -4.78 -1.38 -24.13
CA THR A 160 -5.55 -2.40 -23.41
C THR A 160 -4.90 -2.68 -22.06
N ALA A 161 -5.21 -1.84 -21.06
CA ALA A 161 -5.01 -2.26 -19.67
C ALA A 161 -5.88 -3.50 -19.39
N SER A 162 -5.39 -4.39 -18.54
CA SER A 162 -6.22 -5.48 -18.01
C SER A 162 -7.45 -4.85 -17.35
N LYS A 163 -8.60 -4.89 -18.05
CA LYS A 163 -9.84 -4.35 -17.51
C LYS A 163 -10.18 -5.12 -16.23
N PRO A 164 -10.46 -4.45 -15.13
CA PRO A 164 -10.94 -5.12 -13.93
C PRO A 164 -12.09 -6.06 -14.29
N ALA A 165 -12.10 -7.27 -13.75
CA ALA A 165 -13.25 -8.15 -13.90
C ALA A 165 -14.48 -7.39 -13.38
N PRO A 166 -15.62 -7.38 -14.10
CA PRO A 166 -16.83 -6.78 -13.57
C PRO A 166 -17.19 -7.46 -12.23
N PRO A 167 -17.66 -6.70 -11.23
CA PRO A 167 -18.13 -7.30 -9.99
C PRO A 167 -19.18 -8.37 -10.30
N PRO A 168 -19.20 -9.48 -9.55
CA PRO A 168 -20.22 -10.50 -9.74
C PRO A 168 -21.61 -9.86 -9.60
N SER A 169 -22.39 -9.93 -10.64
CA SER A 169 -23.78 -9.43 -10.65
C SER A 169 -24.68 -10.40 -9.90
N GLY A 170 -25.04 -10.07 -8.67
CA GLY A 170 -25.95 -10.89 -7.88
C GLY A 170 -26.44 -10.16 -6.64
N GLY A 171 -27.71 -9.86 -6.57
CA GLY A 171 -28.36 -9.15 -5.47
C GLY A 171 -28.69 -10.07 -4.28
N SER A 172 -27.73 -10.77 -3.75
CA SER A 172 -27.80 -11.44 -2.44
C SER A 172 -26.37 -11.78 -2.02
N SER A 173 -26.04 -11.58 -0.75
CA SER A 173 -24.73 -11.92 -0.20
C SER A 173 -24.52 -13.43 -0.24
N THR A 174 -23.98 -13.92 -1.36
CA THR A 174 -23.60 -15.33 -1.50
C THR A 174 -22.09 -15.44 -1.29
N ILE A 175 -21.69 -16.45 -0.51
CA ILE A 175 -20.27 -16.78 -0.34
C ILE A 175 -19.96 -17.98 -1.24
N SER A 176 -18.98 -17.83 -2.11
CA SER A 176 -18.43 -18.90 -2.92
C SER A 176 -16.97 -19.16 -2.55
N TYR A 177 -16.49 -20.36 -2.81
CA TYR A 177 -15.17 -20.79 -2.38
C TYR A 177 -14.35 -21.28 -3.57
N THR A 178 -13.07 -20.89 -3.60
CA THR A 178 -12.10 -21.38 -4.56
C THR A 178 -10.82 -21.81 -3.82
N GLY A 179 -9.86 -22.41 -4.53
CA GLY A 179 -8.59 -22.83 -3.92
C GLY A 179 -8.71 -24.04 -2.97
N ASN A 180 -9.72 -24.90 -3.17
CA ASN A 180 -9.93 -26.13 -2.39
C ASN A 180 -10.13 -25.90 -0.88
N CYS A 181 -10.99 -24.95 -0.50
CA CYS A 181 -11.41 -24.79 0.90
C CYS A 181 -12.06 -26.04 1.45
N SER A 182 -11.55 -26.59 2.54
CA SER A 182 -12.21 -27.71 3.26
C SER A 182 -13.54 -27.25 3.89
N ALA A 183 -14.43 -28.18 4.20
CA ALA A 183 -15.70 -27.87 4.86
C ALA A 183 -15.52 -27.12 6.19
N SER A 184 -14.48 -27.47 6.97
CA SER A 184 -14.13 -26.75 8.20
C SER A 184 -13.69 -25.31 7.92
N GLN A 185 -12.86 -25.09 6.90
CA GLN A 185 -12.45 -23.75 6.50
C GLN A 185 -13.63 -22.92 6.00
N GLN A 186 -14.55 -23.49 5.22
CA GLN A 186 -15.76 -22.81 4.78
C GLN A 186 -16.63 -22.37 5.97
N GLY A 187 -16.80 -23.24 6.98
CA GLY A 187 -17.51 -22.89 8.22
C GLY A 187 -16.87 -21.73 8.98
N LEU A 188 -15.53 -21.71 9.09
CA LEU A 188 -14.80 -20.58 9.70
C LEU A 188 -14.92 -19.29 8.87
N LEU A 189 -14.90 -19.38 7.55
CA LEU A 189 -15.04 -18.22 6.66
C LEU A 189 -16.44 -17.59 6.77
N VAL A 190 -17.51 -18.39 6.88
CA VAL A 190 -18.86 -17.87 7.15
C VAL A 190 -18.89 -17.09 8.46
N GLN A 191 -18.27 -17.61 9.52
CA GLN A 191 -18.20 -16.90 10.80
C GLN A 191 -17.39 -15.60 10.70
N ALA A 192 -16.28 -15.62 9.95
CA ALA A 192 -15.46 -14.44 9.73
C ALA A 192 -16.19 -13.35 8.92
N VAL A 193 -16.93 -13.73 7.87
CA VAL A 193 -17.79 -12.80 7.12
C VAL A 193 -18.87 -12.19 8.00
N ASN A 194 -19.51 -13.00 8.87
CA ASN A 194 -20.49 -12.48 9.83
C ASN A 194 -19.83 -11.50 10.82
N ALA A 195 -18.63 -11.79 11.31
CA ALA A 195 -17.89 -10.88 12.20
C ALA A 195 -17.53 -9.58 11.48
N ALA A 196 -17.02 -9.65 10.24
CA ALA A 196 -16.71 -8.48 9.41
C ALA A 196 -17.96 -7.64 9.11
N THR A 197 -19.09 -8.29 8.79
CA THR A 197 -20.39 -7.62 8.58
C THR A 197 -20.82 -6.83 9.82
N ASN A 198 -20.66 -7.45 11.01
CA ASN A 198 -20.96 -6.77 12.27
C ASN A 198 -20.03 -5.59 12.53
N TYR A 199 -18.75 -5.73 12.25
CA TYR A 199 -17.75 -4.65 12.35
C TYR A 199 -18.09 -3.48 11.42
N ALA A 200 -18.32 -3.75 10.14
CA ALA A 200 -18.69 -2.71 9.16
C ALA A 200 -19.99 -2.01 9.55
N THR A 201 -21.00 -2.78 9.99
CA THR A 201 -22.28 -2.24 10.43
C THR A 201 -22.14 -1.35 11.65
N THR A 202 -21.40 -1.79 12.66
CA THR A 202 -21.16 -1.02 13.89
C THR A 202 -20.37 0.25 13.61
N ALA A 203 -19.33 0.17 12.78
CA ALA A 203 -18.51 1.31 12.38
C ALA A 203 -19.31 2.34 11.57
N ASN A 204 -20.11 1.88 10.59
CA ASN A 204 -21.00 2.74 9.81
C ASN A 204 -22.09 3.41 10.67
N THR A 205 -22.69 2.67 11.60
CA THR A 205 -23.66 3.22 12.57
C THR A 205 -23.03 4.31 13.42
N TYR A 206 -21.83 4.06 13.94
CA TYR A 206 -21.07 5.04 14.73
C TYR A 206 -20.79 6.32 13.92
N LEU A 207 -20.28 6.19 12.70
CA LEU A 207 -19.97 7.31 11.82
C LEU A 207 -21.23 8.02 11.26
N SER A 208 -22.40 7.39 11.36
CA SER A 208 -23.68 8.01 11.02
C SER A 208 -24.23 8.91 12.13
N GLY A 209 -23.63 8.86 13.31
CA GLY A 209 -23.91 9.79 14.40
C GLY A 209 -23.36 11.20 14.15
N LYS A 210 -23.38 12.02 15.20
CA LYS A 210 -22.85 13.39 15.14
C LYS A 210 -21.33 13.38 14.95
N ALA A 211 -20.86 13.96 13.85
CA ALA A 211 -19.43 14.12 13.58
C ALA A 211 -18.73 14.95 14.65
N SER A 212 -17.71 14.41 15.29
CA SER A 212 -16.93 15.07 16.34
C SER A 212 -15.56 14.42 16.55
N ALA A 213 -14.67 15.11 17.24
CA ALA A 213 -13.34 14.64 17.59
C ALA A 213 -13.39 13.60 18.73
N THR A 214 -14.00 12.45 18.46
CA THR A 214 -14.06 11.37 19.44
C THR A 214 -12.72 10.64 19.57
N PRO A 215 -12.42 10.03 20.73
CA PRO A 215 -11.21 9.22 20.89
C PRO A 215 -11.07 8.12 19.83
N ARG A 216 -12.15 7.41 19.52
CA ARG A 216 -12.15 6.36 18.50
C ARG A 216 -11.75 6.89 17.12
N TYR A 217 -12.34 8.01 16.67
CA TYR A 217 -12.00 8.59 15.38
C TYR A 217 -10.56 9.10 15.35
N THR A 218 -10.16 9.91 16.34
CA THR A 218 -8.86 10.56 16.33
C THR A 218 -7.69 9.58 16.50
N THR A 219 -7.91 8.46 17.17
CA THR A 219 -6.90 7.42 17.33
C THR A 219 -6.49 6.79 15.99
N TRP A 220 -7.46 6.55 15.10
CA TRP A 220 -7.21 5.79 13.87
C TRP A 220 -7.15 6.62 12.60
N PHE A 221 -7.80 7.80 12.60
CA PHE A 221 -7.86 8.69 11.42
C PHE A 221 -7.27 10.07 11.68
N GLY A 222 -6.77 10.33 12.90
CA GLY A 222 -6.08 11.57 13.24
C GLY A 222 -7.01 12.74 13.54
N ALA A 223 -6.46 13.94 13.46
CA ALA A 223 -7.15 15.16 13.84
C ALA A 223 -8.47 15.34 13.08
N PHE A 224 -9.56 15.62 13.80
CA PHE A 224 -10.90 15.78 13.22
C PHE A 224 -10.99 16.95 12.22
N GLY A 225 -10.27 18.05 12.48
CA GLY A 225 -10.19 19.22 11.60
C GLY A 225 -11.58 19.77 11.22
N THR A 226 -11.85 19.87 9.93
CA THR A 226 -13.14 20.35 9.37
C THR A 226 -14.24 19.28 9.35
N GLY A 227 -13.93 18.05 9.74
CA GLY A 227 -14.84 16.90 9.64
C GLY A 227 -14.92 16.27 8.23
N ALA A 228 -14.12 16.73 7.28
CA ALA A 228 -14.07 16.13 5.95
C ALA A 228 -13.64 14.66 6.02
N GLY A 229 -12.60 14.34 6.82
CA GLY A 229 -12.15 12.97 7.04
C GLY A 229 -13.21 12.06 7.67
N TRP A 230 -14.05 12.59 8.57
CA TRP A 230 -15.18 11.84 9.12
C TRP A 230 -16.15 11.39 8.02
N ASN A 231 -16.49 12.28 7.08
CA ASN A 231 -17.36 11.95 5.97
C ASN A 231 -16.72 10.93 5.03
N THR A 232 -15.42 11.02 4.82
CA THR A 232 -14.64 10.00 4.05
C THR A 232 -14.72 8.65 4.73
N ALA A 233 -14.36 8.54 6.02
CA ALA A 233 -14.45 7.30 6.78
C ALA A 233 -15.89 6.74 6.78
N LYS A 234 -16.91 7.59 6.95
CA LYS A 234 -18.32 7.19 6.86
C LYS A 234 -18.66 6.58 5.50
N SER A 235 -18.21 7.20 4.39
CA SER A 235 -18.48 6.67 3.06
C SER A 235 -17.79 5.34 2.83
N HIS A 236 -16.56 5.16 3.33
CA HIS A 236 -15.82 3.91 3.26
C HIS A 236 -16.56 2.78 3.99
N PHE A 237 -16.94 2.98 5.26
CA PHE A 237 -17.65 1.97 6.03
C PHE A 237 -19.09 1.69 5.54
N ALA A 238 -19.75 2.66 4.93
CA ALA A 238 -21.03 2.42 4.25
C ALA A 238 -20.84 1.50 3.02
N ALA A 239 -19.77 1.70 2.25
CA ALA A 239 -19.42 0.85 1.11
C ALA A 239 -19.00 -0.56 1.57
N GLU A 240 -18.17 -0.70 2.63
CA GLU A 240 -17.81 -1.97 3.22
C GLU A 240 -19.03 -2.76 3.73
N GLN A 241 -19.92 -2.11 4.48
CA GLN A 241 -21.16 -2.72 4.93
C GLN A 241 -22.00 -3.19 3.75
N SER A 242 -22.17 -2.35 2.72
CA SER A 242 -22.88 -2.73 1.51
C SER A 242 -22.23 -3.92 0.83
N ALA A 243 -20.90 -3.95 0.72
CA ALA A 243 -20.17 -5.05 0.12
C ALA A 243 -20.42 -6.38 0.84
N PHE A 244 -20.32 -6.42 2.17
CA PHE A 244 -20.58 -7.63 2.96
C PHE A 244 -22.04 -8.06 2.96
N THR A 245 -23.00 -7.16 2.77
CA THR A 245 -24.43 -7.48 2.87
C THR A 245 -25.11 -7.73 1.52
N THR A 246 -24.57 -7.19 0.43
CA THR A 246 -25.26 -7.20 -0.87
C THR A 246 -24.46 -7.81 -2.02
N GLN A 247 -23.13 -8.00 -1.85
CA GLN A 247 -22.28 -8.48 -2.93
C GLN A 247 -21.99 -9.98 -2.80
N ALA A 248 -21.76 -10.63 -3.93
CA ALA A 248 -21.27 -12.01 -3.95
C ALA A 248 -19.78 -12.03 -3.62
N LEU A 249 -19.40 -12.72 -2.54
CA LEU A 249 -18.02 -12.83 -2.10
C LEU A 249 -17.38 -14.13 -2.61
N VAL A 250 -16.13 -14.04 -3.05
CA VAL A 250 -15.31 -15.19 -3.42
C VAL A 250 -14.15 -15.29 -2.42
N LEU A 251 -14.08 -16.38 -1.65
CA LEU A 251 -13.01 -16.63 -0.70
C LEU A 251 -12.13 -17.77 -1.21
N ASP A 252 -10.84 -17.48 -1.41
CA ASP A 252 -9.86 -18.42 -1.98
C ASP A 252 -8.91 -18.94 -0.90
N CYS A 253 -8.82 -20.28 -0.76
CA CYS A 253 -7.99 -20.93 0.24
C CYS A 253 -6.67 -21.49 -0.29
N LYS A 254 -6.26 -21.13 -1.49
CA LYS A 254 -5.05 -21.66 -2.12
C LYS A 254 -3.77 -21.24 -1.43
N CYS A 255 -3.73 -20.02 -0.90
CA CYS A 255 -2.55 -19.45 -0.26
C CYS A 255 -2.16 -20.20 1.02
N LYS A 256 -0.85 -20.53 1.15
CA LYS A 256 -0.30 -21.26 2.31
C LYS A 256 0.77 -20.49 3.08
N LYS A 257 1.03 -19.21 2.70
CA LYS A 257 2.04 -18.37 3.35
C LYS A 257 1.69 -18.15 4.83
N SER A 258 2.52 -18.65 5.75
CA SER A 258 2.23 -18.66 7.18
C SER A 258 2.37 -17.29 7.86
N ASN A 259 3.06 -16.35 7.23
CA ASN A 259 3.28 -14.97 7.68
C ASN A 259 2.34 -13.96 6.99
N VAL A 260 1.33 -14.43 6.26
CA VAL A 260 0.33 -13.62 5.57
C VAL A 260 -1.06 -14.01 6.07
N TYR A 261 -1.88 -13.02 6.42
CA TYR A 261 -3.29 -13.22 6.76
C TYR A 261 -4.14 -13.40 5.50
N ALA A 262 -4.09 -12.43 4.61
CA ALA A 262 -4.84 -12.43 3.36
C ALA A 262 -4.18 -11.50 2.34
N TYR A 263 -4.71 -11.48 1.13
CA TYR A 263 -4.41 -10.48 0.11
C TYR A 263 -5.57 -10.35 -0.88
N VAL A 264 -5.61 -9.22 -1.57
CA VAL A 264 -6.56 -8.94 -2.65
C VAL A 264 -5.86 -8.27 -3.84
N TYR A 265 -6.50 -8.32 -4.98
CA TYR A 265 -6.20 -7.45 -6.11
C TYR A 265 -7.25 -6.33 -6.13
N PRO A 266 -6.91 -5.06 -5.93
CA PRO A 266 -7.87 -3.96 -5.84
C PRO A 266 -8.84 -3.84 -7.01
N THR A 267 -8.43 -4.32 -8.17
CA THR A 267 -9.20 -4.34 -9.42
C THR A 267 -10.07 -5.59 -9.62
N GLN A 268 -10.01 -6.56 -8.70
CA GLN A 268 -10.83 -7.79 -8.70
C GLN A 268 -11.79 -7.79 -7.51
N PRO A 269 -12.84 -6.95 -7.50
CA PRO A 269 -13.64 -6.71 -6.32
C PRO A 269 -14.29 -7.98 -5.77
N TYR A 270 -14.35 -8.02 -4.44
CA TYR A 270 -14.98 -9.03 -3.62
C TYR A 270 -14.35 -10.43 -3.67
N LYS A 271 -13.17 -10.58 -4.27
CA LYS A 271 -12.38 -11.81 -4.17
C LYS A 271 -11.22 -11.62 -3.20
N ILE A 272 -11.25 -12.36 -2.09
CA ILE A 272 -10.25 -12.31 -1.01
C ILE A 272 -9.53 -13.66 -0.95
N TYR A 273 -8.20 -13.62 -0.97
CA TYR A 273 -7.35 -14.80 -0.85
C TYR A 273 -6.87 -14.92 0.61
N VAL A 274 -7.31 -15.93 1.32
CA VAL A 274 -6.92 -16.16 2.71
C VAL A 274 -5.71 -17.07 2.80
N CYS A 275 -4.76 -16.71 3.67
CA CYS A 275 -3.47 -17.38 3.79
C CYS A 275 -3.29 -18.07 5.16
N GLY A 276 -2.07 -18.53 5.45
CA GLY A 276 -1.79 -19.37 6.61
C GLY A 276 -2.09 -18.72 7.95
N ALA A 277 -1.69 -17.44 8.14
CA ALA A 277 -1.88 -16.72 9.40
C ALA A 277 -3.36 -16.48 9.73
N PHE A 278 -4.22 -16.33 8.74
CA PHE A 278 -5.66 -16.14 8.92
C PHE A 278 -6.29 -17.26 9.76
N TRP A 279 -5.88 -18.51 9.55
CA TRP A 279 -6.51 -19.65 10.21
C TRP A 279 -6.26 -19.68 11.71
N SER A 280 -5.13 -19.18 12.20
CA SER A 280 -4.77 -19.10 13.61
C SER A 280 -5.22 -17.80 14.30
N ALA A 281 -5.66 -16.77 13.55
CA ALA A 281 -6.16 -15.54 14.11
C ALA A 281 -7.43 -15.77 14.97
N PRO A 282 -7.71 -14.94 15.99
CA PRO A 282 -9.00 -14.98 16.68
C PRO A 282 -10.14 -14.61 15.73
N MET A 283 -11.38 -14.95 16.07
CA MET A 283 -12.54 -14.61 15.23
C MET A 283 -12.81 -13.10 15.27
N THR A 284 -12.69 -12.51 16.46
CA THR A 284 -12.87 -11.09 16.75
C THR A 284 -11.78 -10.60 17.70
N GLY A 285 -11.63 -9.29 17.88
CA GLY A 285 -10.57 -8.66 18.67
C GLY A 285 -9.50 -8.06 17.77
N THR A 286 -8.28 -7.88 18.25
CA THR A 286 -7.18 -7.28 17.48
C THR A 286 -6.59 -8.30 16.49
N ASP A 287 -6.32 -7.87 15.26
CA ASP A 287 -5.79 -8.70 14.17
C ASP A 287 -6.62 -9.98 13.95
N SER A 288 -7.94 -9.79 13.98
CA SER A 288 -8.90 -10.89 13.93
C SER A 288 -9.22 -11.34 12.49
N LYS A 289 -9.89 -12.50 12.37
CA LYS A 289 -10.44 -12.95 11.08
C LYS A 289 -11.44 -11.94 10.51
N GLY A 290 -12.33 -11.39 11.37
CA GLY A 290 -13.29 -10.37 10.97
C GLY A 290 -12.60 -9.08 10.57
N GLY A 291 -11.61 -8.62 11.35
CA GLY A 291 -10.82 -7.42 11.08
C GLY A 291 -9.99 -7.56 9.80
N THR A 292 -9.36 -8.71 9.59
CA THR A 292 -8.66 -9.01 8.32
C THR A 292 -9.59 -8.84 7.11
N LEU A 293 -10.84 -9.31 7.18
CA LEU A 293 -11.77 -9.15 6.05
C LEU A 293 -12.20 -7.68 5.84
N ILE A 294 -12.27 -6.85 6.89
CA ILE A 294 -12.46 -5.39 6.79
C ILE A 294 -11.26 -4.77 6.06
N HIS A 295 -10.03 -5.08 6.49
CA HIS A 295 -8.80 -4.62 5.87
C HIS A 295 -8.79 -4.91 4.35
N GLU A 296 -8.97 -6.17 3.97
CA GLU A 296 -8.98 -6.59 2.57
C GLU A 296 -10.11 -5.96 1.75
N MET A 297 -11.31 -5.84 2.34
CA MET A 297 -12.47 -5.22 1.70
C MET A 297 -12.21 -3.75 1.38
N SER A 298 -11.51 -3.03 2.27
CA SER A 298 -11.21 -1.61 2.10
C SER A 298 -10.31 -1.32 0.89
N HIS A 299 -9.48 -2.26 0.48
CA HIS A 299 -8.58 -2.12 -0.68
C HIS A 299 -9.29 -2.06 -2.03
N PHE A 300 -10.48 -2.64 -2.16
CA PHE A 300 -11.13 -2.66 -3.47
C PHE A 300 -11.45 -1.24 -3.96
N ASN A 301 -11.08 -0.95 -5.22
CA ASN A 301 -11.30 0.37 -5.84
C ASN A 301 -12.75 0.82 -5.83
N VAL A 302 -13.70 -0.12 -5.78
CA VAL A 302 -15.15 0.13 -5.71
C VAL A 302 -15.67 0.27 -4.27
N VAL A 303 -14.82 0.13 -3.26
CA VAL A 303 -15.17 0.25 -1.84
C VAL A 303 -14.52 1.48 -1.22
N ALA A 304 -13.28 1.40 -0.83
CA ALA A 304 -12.55 2.52 -0.21
C ALA A 304 -11.21 2.83 -0.90
N SER A 305 -10.71 1.93 -1.73
CA SER A 305 -9.45 2.09 -2.49
C SER A 305 -8.25 2.39 -1.58
N THR A 306 -8.26 1.84 -0.35
CA THR A 306 -7.16 2.06 0.60
C THR A 306 -5.87 1.38 0.15
N ASP A 307 -4.75 1.92 0.62
CA ASP A 307 -3.42 1.34 0.48
C ASP A 307 -2.92 0.83 1.86
N ASP A 308 -1.80 0.15 1.85
CA ASP A 308 -1.07 -0.29 3.04
C ASP A 308 0.05 0.71 3.37
N TRP A 309 -0.26 1.74 4.15
CA TRP A 309 0.73 2.73 4.60
C TRP A 309 1.46 2.33 5.87
N ALA A 310 0.77 1.66 6.77
CA ALA A 310 1.29 1.24 8.07
C ALA A 310 0.63 -0.05 8.53
N TYR A 311 1.39 -0.97 9.12
CA TYR A 311 0.89 -2.21 9.70
C TYR A 311 1.01 -2.22 11.23
N GLY A 312 0.00 -2.76 11.88
CA GLY A 312 -0.11 -2.88 13.32
C GLY A 312 -0.62 -1.61 14.00
N GLN A 313 -1.19 -1.77 15.19
CA GLN A 313 -1.81 -0.66 15.93
C GLN A 313 -0.85 0.50 16.22
N SER A 314 0.41 0.23 16.55
CA SER A 314 1.40 1.27 16.85
C SER A 314 1.65 2.16 15.65
N ALA A 315 1.98 1.56 14.51
CA ALA A 315 2.29 2.29 13.28
C ALA A 315 1.05 3.00 12.70
N ALA A 316 -0.15 2.40 12.77
CA ALA A 316 -1.39 3.04 12.36
C ALA A 316 -1.73 4.28 13.21
N LYS A 317 -1.53 4.22 14.54
CA LYS A 317 -1.69 5.39 15.43
C LYS A 317 -0.65 6.49 15.15
N ALA A 318 0.61 6.11 14.92
CA ALA A 318 1.64 7.07 14.54
C ALA A 318 1.33 7.73 13.20
N LEU A 319 0.82 6.98 12.22
CA LEU A 319 0.35 7.50 10.94
C LEU A 319 -0.81 8.48 11.11
N ALA A 320 -1.79 8.16 11.96
CA ALA A 320 -2.93 9.03 12.25
C ALA A 320 -2.50 10.40 12.81
N ILE A 321 -1.41 10.44 13.57
CA ILE A 321 -0.85 11.69 14.11
C ILE A 321 -0.07 12.45 13.03
N SER A 322 0.77 11.75 12.27
CA SER A 322 1.73 12.37 11.33
C SER A 322 1.11 12.73 9.99
N ASP A 323 0.15 11.93 9.48
CA ASP A 323 -0.49 12.12 8.19
C ASP A 323 -1.94 11.57 8.19
N PRO A 324 -2.92 12.36 8.69
CA PRO A 324 -4.32 11.96 8.74
C PRO A 324 -4.91 11.57 7.37
N THR A 325 -4.38 12.14 6.28
CA THR A 325 -4.84 11.81 4.93
C THR A 325 -4.47 10.37 4.58
N LYS A 326 -3.23 9.98 4.87
CA LYS A 326 -2.82 8.58 4.69
C LYS A 326 -3.47 7.64 5.69
N ALA A 327 -3.76 8.08 6.91
CA ALA A 327 -4.48 7.26 7.86
C ALA A 327 -5.90 6.91 7.40
N LEU A 328 -6.59 7.83 6.71
CA LEU A 328 -7.87 7.57 6.05
C LEU A 328 -7.77 6.64 4.84
N ASP A 329 -6.59 6.54 4.24
CA ASP A 329 -6.25 5.68 3.11
C ASP A 329 -5.49 4.42 3.54
N ASN A 330 -5.45 4.09 4.83
CA ASN A 330 -4.72 2.97 5.38
C ASN A 330 -5.65 1.84 5.83
N ALA A 331 -5.52 0.65 5.25
CA ALA A 331 -6.40 -0.49 5.52
C ALA A 331 -6.36 -0.94 6.99
N ASP A 332 -5.18 -0.97 7.64
CA ASP A 332 -5.08 -1.28 9.08
C ASP A 332 -5.81 -0.24 9.96
N SER A 333 -5.86 1.03 9.54
CA SER A 333 -6.65 2.04 10.27
C SER A 333 -8.15 1.74 10.22
N HIS A 334 -8.66 1.23 9.08
CA HIS A 334 -10.04 0.77 8.94
C HIS A 334 -10.31 -0.46 9.80
N GLU A 335 -9.42 -1.45 9.75
CA GLU A 335 -9.50 -2.65 10.57
C GLU A 335 -9.61 -2.32 12.06
N TYR A 336 -8.64 -1.58 12.60
CA TYR A 336 -8.60 -1.27 14.04
C TYR A 336 -9.71 -0.32 14.48
N PHE A 337 -10.15 0.58 13.61
CA PHE A 337 -11.34 1.37 13.88
C PHE A 337 -12.59 0.49 13.99
N ALA A 338 -12.74 -0.50 13.12
CA ALA A 338 -13.87 -1.42 13.10
C ALA A 338 -13.85 -2.39 14.29
N GLU A 339 -12.71 -3.00 14.57
CA GLU A 339 -12.50 -3.90 15.72
C GLU A 339 -12.73 -3.20 17.06
N ASN A 340 -12.33 -1.94 17.15
CA ASN A 340 -12.46 -1.11 18.35
C ASN A 340 -11.98 -1.82 19.62
N THR A 341 -10.77 -2.38 19.57
CA THR A 341 -10.18 -3.16 20.66
C THR A 341 -8.80 -2.57 21.05
N PRO A 342 -8.64 -2.01 22.27
CA PRO A 342 -9.67 -1.84 23.31
C PRO A 342 -10.77 -0.84 22.91
N ALA A 343 -11.96 -1.03 23.45
CA ALA A 343 -13.13 -0.22 23.08
C ALA A 343 -12.95 1.27 23.42
N GLN A 344 -13.26 2.11 22.45
CA GLN A 344 -13.26 3.57 22.54
C GLN A 344 -14.60 4.14 22.10
N GLN A 345 -14.98 5.28 22.65
CA GLN A 345 -16.22 5.98 22.30
C GLN A 345 -15.96 7.24 21.48
#